data_461739001cd8dacd19abe4b135eb19d1
#
_entry.id   461739001cd8dacd19abe4b135eb19d1
#
_cell.length_a   1.000
_cell.length_b   1.000
_cell.length_c   1.000
_cell.angle_alpha   90.00
_cell.angle_beta   90.00
_cell.angle_gamma   90.00
#
_symmetry.space_group_name_H-M   'P 1'
#
loop_
_entity.id
_entity.type
_entity.pdbx_description
1 polymer ?
#
loop_
_entity_poly.entity_id
_entity_poly.type
_entity_poly.pdbx_seq_one_letter_code
_entity_poly.pdbx_strand_id
1 'polypeptide(L)'
;MDRSTILTLVGYSYSSDSIGQQVPQEQPREVFCDITSVSREEWMDGGKQGLKPEYRATLFVYDYDGETAAELDGVRYAVYRTYLGTNETIELYLERQAGIDAKNQAGRAGS
;
A
#
# COMPACT_ATOMS: atom_id res chain seq x y z
N MET A 1 21.05 -5.19 -5.34
CA MET A 1 19.77 -4.56 -5.05
C MET A 1 19.99 -3.37 -4.14
N ASP A 2 19.39 -2.26 -4.50
CA ASP A 2 19.58 -1.01 -3.78
C ASP A 2 18.28 -0.64 -3.08
N ARG A 3 18.29 -0.60 -1.75
CA ARG A 3 17.10 -0.28 -0.97
C ARG A 3 17.20 1.16 -0.47
N SER A 4 17.07 2.08 -1.39
CA SER A 4 17.25 3.48 -1.08
C SER A 4 15.95 4.27 -1.08
N THR A 5 14.83 3.65 -1.43
CA THR A 5 13.54 4.31 -1.44
C THR A 5 12.86 4.09 -0.09
N ILE A 6 12.27 5.15 0.43
CA ILE A 6 11.55 5.06 1.69
C ILE A 6 10.08 4.78 1.41
N LEU A 7 9.58 3.71 2.00
CA LEU A 7 8.18 3.33 1.91
C LEU A 7 7.59 3.41 3.32
N THR A 8 6.44 4.04 3.45
CA THR A 8 5.75 4.09 4.73
C THR A 8 4.73 2.97 4.78
N LEU A 9 4.97 1.99 5.64
CA LEU A 9 4.01 0.91 5.88
C LEU A 9 3.01 1.40 6.91
N VAL A 10 1.73 1.19 6.65
CA VAL A 10 0.68 1.70 7.51
C VAL A 10 -0.05 0.52 8.13
N GLY A 11 0.18 0.32 9.41
CA GLY A 11 -0.57 -0.64 10.18
C GLY A 11 -1.65 0.05 10.99
N TYR A 12 -2.38 -0.71 11.75
CA TYR A 12 -3.46 -0.16 12.58
C TYR A 12 -3.38 -0.76 13.96
N SER A 13 -3.65 0.07 14.96
CA SER A 13 -3.91 -0.40 16.31
C SER A 13 -5.29 0.10 16.70
N TYR A 14 -5.84 -0.50 17.76
CA TYR A 14 -7.16 -0.15 18.20
C TYR A 14 -7.10 0.22 19.67
N SER A 15 -7.81 1.27 20.03
CA SER A 15 -7.94 1.68 21.42
C SER A 15 -9.43 1.85 21.71
N SER A 16 -9.78 1.75 22.98
CA SER A 16 -11.17 1.96 23.40
C SER A 16 -11.35 3.43 23.76
N ASP A 17 -12.45 4.00 23.29
CA ASP A 17 -12.79 5.36 23.72
C ASP A 17 -13.53 5.29 25.07
N SER A 18 -14.05 6.43 25.51
CA SER A 18 -14.67 6.51 26.81
C SER A 18 -15.96 5.71 26.94
N ILE A 19 -16.56 5.31 25.82
CA ILE A 19 -17.78 4.51 25.87
C ILE A 19 -17.51 3.08 25.39
N GLY A 20 -16.26 2.69 25.29
CA GLY A 20 -15.89 1.31 25.00
C GLY A 20 -15.83 0.94 23.54
N GLN A 21 -15.97 1.88 22.64
CA GLN A 21 -15.88 1.58 21.22
C GLN A 21 -14.43 1.48 20.79
N GLN A 22 -14.18 0.58 19.82
CA GLN A 22 -12.86 0.41 19.26
C GLN A 22 -12.61 1.52 18.24
N VAL A 23 -11.54 2.27 18.45
CA VAL A 23 -11.16 3.35 17.55
C VAL A 23 -9.86 2.96 16.85
N PRO A 24 -9.89 2.84 15.52
CA PRO A 24 -8.66 2.50 14.79
C PRO A 24 -7.73 3.70 14.72
N GLN A 25 -6.45 3.43 14.89
CA GLN A 25 -5.41 4.45 14.76
C GLN A 25 -4.34 3.94 13.83
N GLU A 26 -3.94 4.78 12.90
CA GLU A 26 -2.89 4.43 11.98
C GLU A 26 -1.54 4.43 12.68
N GLN A 27 -0.75 3.44 12.34
CA GLN A 27 0.60 3.29 12.89
C GLN A 27 1.57 3.28 11.71
N PRO A 28 1.97 4.45 11.23
CA PRO A 28 2.92 4.49 10.11
C PRO A 28 4.32 4.15 10.57
N ARG A 29 5.05 3.48 9.68
CA ARG A 29 6.41 3.07 9.97
C ARG A 29 7.19 3.08 8.68
N GLU A 30 8.32 3.78 8.66
CA GLU A 30 9.12 3.91 7.45
C GLU A 30 10.11 2.78 7.35
N VAL A 31 10.26 2.24 6.14
CA VAL A 31 11.23 1.20 5.86
C VAL A 31 11.92 1.55 4.54
N PHE A 32 13.11 1.00 4.38
CA PHE A 32 13.84 1.14 3.12
C PHE A 32 13.50 -0.02 2.21
N CYS A 33 13.30 0.27 0.95
CA CYS A 33 12.95 -0.75 -0.03
C CYS A 33 13.50 -0.39 -1.39
N ASP A 34 13.39 -1.36 -2.30
CA ASP A 34 13.66 -1.19 -3.71
C ASP A 34 12.33 -1.22 -4.43
N ILE A 35 12.06 -0.19 -5.24
CA ILE A 35 10.77 -0.06 -5.91
C ILE A 35 10.96 -0.37 -7.39
N THR A 36 10.11 -1.24 -7.92
CA THR A 36 10.07 -1.57 -9.34
C THR A 36 8.68 -1.32 -9.86
N SER A 37 8.59 -0.62 -10.96
CA SER A 37 7.34 -0.40 -11.66
C SER A 37 6.95 -1.68 -12.39
N VAL A 38 5.72 -2.11 -12.21
CA VAL A 38 5.20 -3.29 -12.92
C VAL A 38 3.84 -2.90 -13.49
N SER A 39 3.30 -3.74 -14.36
CA SER A 39 1.96 -3.50 -14.84
C SER A 39 1.23 -4.83 -14.94
N ARG A 40 -0.07 -4.76 -14.80
CA ARG A 40 -0.93 -5.93 -14.81
C ARG A 40 -2.02 -5.71 -15.85
N GLU A 41 -2.26 -6.72 -16.66
CA GLU A 41 -3.37 -6.68 -17.61
C GLU A 41 -4.67 -6.82 -16.84
N GLU A 42 -5.65 -6.02 -17.21
CA GLU A 42 -6.97 -6.20 -16.65
C GLU A 42 -8.02 -5.66 -17.62
N TRP A 43 -9.23 -6.15 -17.47
CA TRP A 43 -10.35 -5.70 -18.27
C TRP A 43 -10.87 -4.39 -17.71
N MET A 44 -11.08 -3.45 -18.58
CA MET A 44 -11.59 -2.13 -18.22
C MET A 44 -13.03 -1.99 -18.66
N ASP A 45 -13.65 -0.89 -18.26
CA ASP A 45 -15.00 -0.60 -18.65
C ASP A 45 -15.16 -0.63 -20.16
N GLY A 46 -16.27 -1.20 -20.62
CA GLY A 46 -16.49 -1.34 -22.04
C GLY A 46 -15.86 -2.56 -22.66
N GLY A 47 -15.30 -3.45 -21.83
CA GLY A 47 -14.73 -4.70 -22.33
C GLY A 47 -13.37 -4.56 -22.97
N LYS A 48 -12.68 -3.46 -22.76
CA LYS A 48 -11.35 -3.26 -23.29
C LYS A 48 -10.30 -3.77 -22.33
N GLN A 49 -9.27 -4.39 -22.87
CA GLN A 49 -8.14 -4.79 -22.08
C GLN A 49 -7.13 -3.66 -22.00
N GLY A 50 -6.63 -3.43 -20.81
CA GLY A 50 -5.65 -2.38 -20.59
C GLY A 50 -4.60 -2.81 -19.60
N LEU A 51 -3.68 -1.91 -19.28
CA LEU A 51 -2.63 -2.14 -18.31
C LEU A 51 -2.86 -1.25 -17.11
N LYS A 52 -2.78 -1.86 -15.95
CA LYS A 52 -2.89 -1.13 -14.68
C LYS A 52 -1.51 -1.01 -14.09
N PRO A 53 -1.00 0.21 -13.91
CA PRO A 53 0.33 0.37 -13.30
C PRO A 53 0.29 0.01 -11.83
N GLU A 54 1.34 -0.64 -11.39
CA GLU A 54 1.50 -1.07 -10.01
C GLU A 54 2.95 -0.93 -9.64
N TYR A 55 3.24 -1.13 -8.37
CA TYR A 55 4.62 -1.15 -7.91
C TYR A 55 4.87 -2.43 -7.16
N ARG A 56 6.11 -2.88 -7.24
CA ARG A 56 6.60 -3.97 -6.41
C ARG A 56 7.68 -3.41 -5.51
N ALA A 57 7.48 -3.51 -4.22
CA ALA A 57 8.45 -3.08 -3.23
C ALA A 57 9.16 -4.30 -2.69
N THR A 58 10.47 -4.31 -2.75
CA THR A 58 11.27 -5.40 -2.21
C THR A 58 12.01 -4.86 -0.99
N LEU A 59 11.83 -5.51 0.14
CA LEU A 59 12.44 -5.06 1.37
C LEU A 59 12.88 -6.26 2.19
N PHE A 60 13.55 -5.96 3.29
CA PHE A 60 14.01 -6.97 4.23
C PHE A 60 12.78 -7.59 4.90
N VAL A 61 12.73 -8.91 4.97
CA VAL A 61 11.52 -9.58 5.45
C VAL A 61 11.19 -9.21 6.89
N TYR A 62 12.19 -8.90 7.69
CA TYR A 62 11.96 -8.55 9.09
C TYR A 62 11.46 -7.13 9.28
N ASP A 63 11.44 -6.34 8.21
CA ASP A 63 10.88 -4.99 8.26
C ASP A 63 9.39 -4.97 7.96
N TYR A 64 8.81 -6.10 7.60
CA TYR A 64 7.40 -6.19 7.26
C TYR A 64 6.66 -6.93 8.35
N ASP A 65 5.56 -6.36 8.80
CA ASP A 65 4.79 -6.91 9.91
C ASP A 65 3.32 -7.10 9.54
N GLY A 66 3.07 -7.41 8.27
CA GLY A 66 1.70 -7.71 7.85
C GLY A 66 0.84 -6.52 7.51
N GLU A 67 1.41 -5.36 7.39
CA GLU A 67 0.63 -4.17 7.06
C GLU A 67 -0.03 -4.34 5.69
N THR A 68 -1.26 -3.86 5.57
CA THR A 68 -2.04 -4.00 4.35
C THR A 68 -2.12 -2.71 3.54
N ALA A 69 -1.50 -1.65 4.01
CA ALA A 69 -1.48 -0.37 3.30
C ALA A 69 -0.09 0.20 3.37
N ALA A 70 0.23 1.04 2.40
CA ALA A 70 1.53 1.69 2.34
C ALA A 70 1.37 3.03 1.66
N GLU A 71 2.32 3.93 1.90
CA GLU A 71 2.38 5.21 1.21
C GLU A 71 3.74 5.36 0.56
N LEU A 72 3.70 5.79 -0.68
CA LEU A 72 4.90 6.06 -1.47
C LEU A 72 4.73 7.44 -2.08
N ASP A 73 5.63 8.36 -1.73
CA ASP A 73 5.57 9.74 -2.22
C ASP A 73 4.22 10.39 -1.96
N GLY A 74 3.64 10.13 -0.79
CA GLY A 74 2.37 10.72 -0.41
C GLY A 74 1.14 10.09 -1.03
N VAL A 75 1.30 9.03 -1.79
CA VAL A 75 0.18 8.34 -2.43
C VAL A 75 -0.08 7.03 -1.69
N ARG A 76 -1.34 6.77 -1.38
CA ARG A 76 -1.74 5.57 -0.64
C ARG A 76 -1.94 4.40 -1.59
N TYR A 77 -1.38 3.27 -1.21
CA TYR A 77 -1.50 2.02 -1.95
C TYR A 77 -2.00 0.92 -1.03
N ALA A 78 -2.66 -0.06 -1.62
CA ALA A 78 -3.01 -1.29 -0.92
C ALA A 78 -1.94 -2.33 -1.22
N VAL A 79 -1.54 -3.07 -0.19
CA VAL A 79 -0.67 -4.23 -0.36
C VAL A 79 -1.60 -5.41 -0.63
N TYR A 80 -1.74 -5.78 -1.90
CA TYR A 80 -2.73 -6.80 -2.25
C TYR A 80 -2.12 -8.19 -2.34
N ARG A 81 -0.81 -8.28 -2.36
CA ARG A 81 -0.14 -9.57 -2.43
C ARG A 81 1.27 -9.43 -1.89
N THR A 82 1.74 -10.47 -1.22
CA THR A 82 3.13 -10.55 -0.77
C THR A 82 3.75 -11.82 -1.29
N TYR A 83 5.06 -11.82 -1.42
CA TYR A 83 5.79 -12.96 -1.90
C TYR A 83 7.14 -13.02 -1.20
N LEU A 84 7.44 -14.16 -0.60
CA LEU A 84 8.74 -14.31 0.06
C LEU A 84 9.78 -14.61 -1.01
N GLY A 85 10.79 -13.77 -1.05
CA GLY A 85 11.88 -13.95 -1.99
C GLY A 85 13.04 -14.68 -1.35
N THR A 86 14.19 -14.57 -1.99
CA THR A 86 15.41 -15.16 -1.48
C THR A 86 16.17 -14.12 -0.66
N ASN A 87 17.17 -14.58 0.10
CA ASN A 87 18.06 -13.68 0.86
C ASN A 87 17.29 -12.81 1.84
N GLU A 88 16.30 -13.40 2.52
CA GLU A 88 15.53 -12.72 3.56
C GLU A 88 14.81 -11.49 3.06
N THR A 89 14.30 -11.55 1.84
CA THR A 89 13.52 -10.45 1.27
C THR A 89 12.07 -10.84 1.16
N ILE A 90 11.21 -9.82 1.09
CA ILE A 90 9.80 -9.99 0.80
C ILE A 90 9.41 -8.95 -0.24
N GLU A 91 8.57 -9.36 -1.16
CA GLU A 91 8.03 -8.49 -2.19
C GLU A 91 6.60 -8.14 -1.83
N LEU A 92 6.31 -6.86 -1.84
CA LEU A 92 4.96 -6.36 -1.60
C LEU A 92 4.45 -5.79 -2.91
N TYR A 93 3.28 -6.26 -3.33
CA TYR A 93 2.67 -5.77 -4.55
C TYR A 93 1.64 -4.73 -4.18
N LEU A 94 1.84 -3.53 -4.73
CA LEU A 94 1.12 -2.33 -4.35
C LEU A 94 0.24 -1.89 -5.49
N GLU A 95 -1.03 -1.65 -5.20
CA GLU A 95 -1.92 -1.05 -6.17
C GLU A 95 -2.57 0.18 -5.57
N ARG A 96 -2.80 1.17 -6.41
CA ARG A 96 -3.34 2.43 -5.96
C ARG A 96 -4.78 2.25 -5.49
N GLN A 97 -5.11 2.89 -4.37
CA GLN A 97 -6.47 2.83 -3.84
C GLN A 97 -7.30 3.94 -4.44
N ALA A 98 -7.90 3.64 -5.61
CA ALA A 98 -8.62 4.65 -6.35
C ALA A 98 -9.83 5.19 -5.59
N GLY A 99 -10.47 4.36 -4.79
CA GLY A 99 -11.60 4.82 -4.03
C GLY A 99 -11.25 5.90 -3.03
N ILE A 100 -10.09 5.80 -2.43
CA ILE A 100 -9.64 6.83 -1.49
C ILE A 100 -9.35 8.12 -2.22
N ASP A 101 -8.72 8.04 -3.36
CA ASP A 101 -8.45 9.23 -4.15
C ASP A 101 -9.74 9.92 -4.56
N ALA A 102 -10.71 9.15 -5.00
CA ALA A 102 -11.99 9.72 -5.40
C ALA A 102 -12.67 10.40 -4.23
N LYS A 103 -12.62 9.80 -3.07
CA LYS A 103 -13.23 10.41 -1.90
C LYS A 103 -12.54 11.70 -1.52
N ASN A 104 -11.24 11.73 -1.60
CA ASN A 104 -10.52 12.95 -1.25
C ASN A 104 -10.85 14.08 -2.19
N GLN A 105 -11.08 13.77 -3.43
CA GLN A 105 -11.42 14.79 -4.40
C GLN A 105 -12.86 15.20 -4.32
N ALA A 106 -13.72 14.23 -4.13
CA ALA A 106 -15.14 14.51 -4.06
C ALA A 106 -15.54 15.06 -2.73
N GLY A 107 -14.91 14.53 -1.79
CA GLY A 107 -15.25 14.96 -0.46
C GLY A 107 -14.89 16.37 -0.34
N ARG A 108 -14.44 16.50 -1.21
CA ARG A 108 -14.23 17.37 -1.09
C ARG A 108 -14.87 17.87 -1.88
N ALA A 109 -15.36 17.51 -2.06
CA ALA A 109 -16.03 17.83 -2.46
C ALA A 109 -16.76 17.53 -2.31
N GLY A 110 -16.83 17.39 -2.00
CA GLY A 110 -17.24 16.92 -1.84
C GLY A 110 -16.95 16.46 -2.09
N SER A 111 -16.70 16.39 -2.16
CA SER A 111 -16.44 15.83 -2.36
C SER A 111 -16.40 15.65 -2.25
#